data_62a22abf65981a87d44f5f43a40c1fec
#
_entry.id   62a22abf65981a87d44f5f43a40c1fec
#
_cell.length_a   1.000
_cell.length_b   1.000
_cell.length_c   1.000
_cell.angle_alpha   90.00
_cell.angle_beta   90.00
_cell.angle_gamma   90.00
#
_symmetry.space_group_name_H-M   'P 1'
#
loop_
_entity.id
_entity.type
_entity.pdbx_description
1 polymer ?
#
loop_
_entity_poly.entity_id
_entity_poly.type
_entity_poly.pdbx_seq_one_letter_code
_entity_poly.pdbx_strand_id
1 'polypeptide(L)'
;MDAASNNDLHHAGKIIILPASIMGSPRWYVEQTQDALAIVRALGKPTVFLTLTANPFWEEILLSVEPGENGFDRPDITARVFKAKLKAMMDLITKGKILGEVVYHVLTIEWQKRKGKTKILSVEKRNNQN
;
A
#
# COMPACT_ATOMS: atom_id res chain seq x y z
N MET A 1 -33.30 6.58 -13.56
CA MET A 1 -32.28 7.07 -14.52
C MET A 1 -32.35 8.58 -14.46
N ASP A 2 -31.59 9.15 -13.53
CA ASP A 2 -31.60 10.61 -13.35
C ASP A 2 -30.62 11.20 -14.34
N ALA A 3 -31.18 11.90 -15.33
CA ALA A 3 -30.42 12.67 -16.28
C ALA A 3 -29.69 13.77 -15.51
N ALA A 4 -28.38 13.67 -15.42
CA ALA A 4 -27.54 14.77 -14.94
C ALA A 4 -27.88 15.99 -15.81
N SER A 5 -28.36 17.04 -15.16
CA SER A 5 -28.78 18.26 -15.83
C SER A 5 -27.58 18.82 -16.60
N ASN A 6 -27.80 19.20 -17.85
CA ASN A 6 -26.78 19.80 -18.73
C ASN A 6 -26.09 21.06 -18.15
N ASN A 7 -26.61 21.61 -17.06
CA ASN A 7 -26.05 22.77 -16.38
C ASN A 7 -24.80 22.47 -15.52
N ASP A 8 -24.60 21.21 -15.08
CA ASP A 8 -23.44 20.85 -14.25
C ASP A 8 -22.14 20.74 -15.07
N LEU A 9 -22.25 20.58 -16.38
CA LEU A 9 -21.07 20.48 -17.26
C LEU A 9 -20.32 21.81 -17.45
N HIS A 10 -21.01 22.95 -17.29
CA HIS A 10 -20.38 24.29 -17.41
C HIS A 10 -19.50 24.67 -16.22
N HIS A 11 -19.66 23.98 -15.07
CA HIS A 11 -18.82 24.14 -13.87
C HIS A 11 -17.78 23.02 -13.72
N ALA A 12 -17.81 22.01 -14.57
CA ALA A 12 -16.75 21.02 -14.61
C ALA A 12 -15.48 21.69 -15.16
N GLY A 13 -14.45 21.82 -14.33
CA GLY A 13 -13.16 22.32 -14.75
C GLY A 13 -12.60 21.51 -15.92
N LYS A 14 -11.63 22.08 -16.63
CA LYS A 14 -10.94 21.40 -17.74
C LYS A 14 -10.37 20.07 -17.26
N ILE A 15 -10.74 18.97 -17.93
CA ILE A 15 -10.16 17.65 -17.64
C ILE A 15 -8.67 17.69 -18.02
N ILE A 16 -7.82 17.55 -17.01
CA ILE A 16 -6.37 17.47 -17.17
C ILE A 16 -5.94 16.04 -16.90
N ILE A 17 -5.30 15.41 -17.88
CA ILE A 17 -4.69 14.10 -17.73
C ILE A 17 -3.33 14.29 -17.09
N LEU A 18 -3.19 13.88 -15.82
CA LEU A 18 -1.94 13.98 -15.08
C LEU A 18 -0.90 12.99 -15.63
N PRO A 19 0.37 13.42 -15.80
CA PRO A 19 1.45 12.53 -16.21
C PRO A 19 1.77 11.47 -15.15
N ALA A 20 2.46 10.39 -15.55
CA ALA A 20 2.86 9.31 -14.65
C ALA A 20 3.86 9.75 -13.56
N SER A 21 4.59 10.84 -13.77
CA SER A 21 5.48 11.43 -12.77
C SER A 21 4.76 11.98 -11.52
N ILE A 22 3.44 12.20 -11.61
CA ILE A 22 2.64 12.64 -10.46
C ILE A 22 2.14 11.40 -9.72
N MET A 23 2.69 11.19 -8.52
CA MET A 23 2.31 10.09 -7.64
C MET A 23 0.79 10.09 -7.38
N GLY A 24 0.16 8.92 -7.52
CA GLY A 24 -1.29 8.76 -7.33
C GLY A 24 -2.13 9.12 -8.56
N SER A 25 -1.54 9.58 -9.66
CA SER A 25 -2.27 9.76 -10.92
C SER A 25 -2.67 8.40 -11.53
N PRO A 26 -3.74 8.33 -12.34
CA PRO A 26 -4.10 7.09 -13.02
C PRO A 26 -2.96 6.49 -13.86
N ARG A 27 -2.18 7.34 -14.53
CA ARG A 27 -1.01 6.91 -15.32
C ARG A 27 0.12 6.37 -14.45
N TRP A 28 0.35 6.96 -13.27
CA TRP A 28 1.32 6.47 -12.32
C TRP A 28 0.96 5.04 -11.86
N TYR A 29 -0.30 4.77 -11.51
CA TYR A 29 -0.74 3.42 -11.13
C TYR A 29 -0.57 2.41 -12.26
N VAL A 30 -0.88 2.79 -13.50
CA VAL A 30 -0.67 1.92 -14.66
C VAL A 30 0.81 1.58 -14.83
N GLU A 31 1.70 2.56 -14.73
CA GLU A 31 3.15 2.36 -14.84
C GLU A 31 3.66 1.41 -13.75
N GLN A 32 3.33 1.66 -12.47
CA GLN A 32 3.71 0.77 -11.37
C GLN A 32 3.19 -0.67 -11.57
N THR A 33 1.99 -0.82 -12.11
CA THR A 33 1.41 -2.13 -12.40
C THR A 33 2.17 -2.83 -13.54
N GLN A 34 2.52 -2.11 -14.60
CA GLN A 34 3.28 -2.67 -15.71
C GLN A 34 4.69 -3.10 -15.27
N ASP A 35 5.36 -2.31 -14.43
CA ASP A 35 6.66 -2.64 -13.85
C ASP A 35 6.58 -3.92 -13.00
N ALA A 36 5.57 -4.03 -12.14
CA ALA A 36 5.35 -5.23 -11.35
C ALA A 36 5.09 -6.46 -12.22
N LEU A 37 4.28 -6.32 -13.28
CA LEU A 37 4.01 -7.40 -14.23
C LEU A 37 5.26 -7.79 -15.04
N ALA A 38 6.13 -6.85 -15.40
CA ALA A 38 7.39 -7.11 -16.05
C ALA A 38 8.32 -7.96 -15.18
N ILE A 39 8.41 -7.66 -13.88
CA ILE A 39 9.16 -8.44 -12.90
C ILE A 39 8.59 -9.88 -12.83
N VAL A 40 7.26 -10.03 -12.73
CA VAL A 40 6.59 -11.35 -12.67
C VAL A 40 6.83 -12.14 -13.95
N ARG A 41 6.82 -11.49 -15.12
CA ARG A 41 7.12 -12.17 -16.40
C ARG A 41 8.57 -12.64 -16.48
N ALA A 42 9.52 -11.83 -16.01
CA ALA A 42 10.94 -12.15 -16.04
C ALA A 42 11.35 -13.22 -15.02
N LEU A 43 10.83 -13.12 -13.79
CA LEU A 43 11.26 -13.94 -12.65
C LEU A 43 10.24 -15.01 -12.25
N GLY A 44 9.07 -15.05 -12.88
CA GLY A 44 8.00 -16.00 -12.62
C GLY A 44 7.04 -15.55 -11.52
N LYS A 45 6.03 -16.39 -11.24
CA LYS A 45 4.94 -16.09 -10.32
C LYS A 45 5.44 -16.00 -8.87
N PRO A 46 4.90 -15.05 -8.07
CA PRO A 46 5.17 -14.99 -6.64
C PRO A 46 4.72 -16.28 -5.94
N THR A 47 5.48 -16.69 -4.94
CA THR A 47 5.21 -17.91 -4.16
C THR A 47 4.48 -17.59 -2.85
N VAL A 48 4.73 -16.42 -2.29
CA VAL A 48 4.16 -15.98 -1.01
C VAL A 48 3.39 -14.70 -1.21
N PHE A 49 2.17 -14.66 -0.67
CA PHE A 49 1.34 -13.48 -0.58
C PHE A 49 1.14 -13.14 0.89
N LEU A 50 1.53 -11.93 1.28
CA LEU A 50 1.50 -11.50 2.65
C LEU A 50 0.68 -10.22 2.80
N THR A 51 -0.12 -10.14 3.83
CA THR A 51 -0.89 -8.96 4.17
C THR A 51 -0.54 -8.49 5.58
N LEU A 52 -0.12 -7.24 5.72
CA LEU A 52 0.01 -6.55 6.99
C LEU A 52 -1.07 -5.50 7.12
N THR A 53 -1.86 -5.57 8.19
CA THR A 53 -2.92 -4.59 8.46
C THR A 53 -2.54 -3.75 9.67
N ALA A 54 -2.68 -2.43 9.56
CA ALA A 54 -2.49 -1.54 10.71
C ALA A 54 -3.55 -1.85 11.78
N ASN A 55 -3.09 -1.99 13.02
CA ASN A 55 -3.96 -2.10 14.18
C ASN A 55 -3.91 -0.76 14.93
N PRO A 56 -5.02 -0.02 15.02
CA PRO A 56 -5.07 1.28 15.70
C PRO A 56 -4.86 1.17 17.22
N PHE A 57 -4.86 -0.04 17.77
CA PHE A 57 -4.65 -0.33 19.19
C PHE A 57 -3.26 -0.92 19.47
N TRP A 58 -2.30 -0.77 18.55
CA TRP A 58 -0.91 -1.11 18.88
C TRP A 58 -0.40 -0.25 20.03
N GLU A 59 0.35 -0.85 20.93
CA GLU A 59 0.88 -0.19 22.13
C GLU A 59 1.64 1.10 21.79
N GLU A 60 2.44 1.09 20.75
CA GLU A 60 3.20 2.24 20.30
C GLU A 60 2.29 3.42 19.86
N ILE A 61 1.11 3.11 19.35
CA ILE A 61 0.12 4.12 19.00
C ILE A 61 -0.53 4.65 20.28
N LEU A 62 -0.99 3.76 21.16
CA LEU A 62 -1.67 4.14 22.41
C LEU A 62 -0.77 4.97 23.33
N LEU A 63 0.53 4.70 23.36
CA LEU A 63 1.52 5.50 24.09
C LEU A 63 1.83 6.85 23.44
N SER A 64 1.43 7.07 22.20
CA SER A 64 1.74 8.28 21.43
C SER A 64 0.52 9.20 21.22
N VAL A 65 -0.66 8.81 21.71
CA VAL A 65 -1.89 9.59 21.63
C VAL A 65 -2.28 10.13 23.00
N GLU A 66 -3.14 11.16 23.02
CA GLU A 66 -3.65 11.74 24.26
C GLU A 66 -4.60 10.77 24.98
N PRO A 67 -4.76 10.91 26.31
CA PRO A 67 -5.71 10.10 27.07
C PRO A 67 -7.13 10.20 26.50
N GLY A 68 -7.70 9.06 26.08
CA GLY A 68 -9.02 8.97 25.46
C GLY A 68 -9.02 8.97 23.93
N GLU A 69 -7.89 9.27 23.29
CA GLU A 69 -7.71 9.09 21.85
C GLU A 69 -7.24 7.67 21.49
N ASN A 70 -7.40 7.31 20.25
CA ASN A 70 -6.89 6.06 19.68
C ASN A 70 -6.33 6.28 18.27
N GLY A 71 -5.82 5.22 17.66
CA GLY A 71 -5.20 5.31 16.33
C GLY A 71 -6.14 5.74 15.18
N PHE A 72 -7.46 5.72 15.39
CA PHE A 72 -8.40 6.24 14.39
C PHE A 72 -8.46 7.77 14.41
N ASP A 73 -8.23 8.37 15.58
CA ASP A 73 -8.25 9.80 15.78
C ASP A 73 -6.93 10.44 15.30
N ARG A 74 -5.85 9.66 15.30
CA ARG A 74 -4.51 10.09 14.92
C ARG A 74 -3.93 9.23 13.79
N PRO A 75 -4.44 9.39 12.56
CA PRO A 75 -3.96 8.64 11.39
C PRO A 75 -2.49 8.91 11.05
N ASP A 76 -1.96 10.08 11.41
CA ASP A 76 -0.56 10.45 11.25
C ASP A 76 0.37 9.56 12.09
N ILE A 77 0.03 9.33 13.37
CA ILE A 77 0.77 8.45 14.29
C ILE A 77 0.66 7.00 13.81
N THR A 78 -0.57 6.57 13.49
CA THR A 78 -0.82 5.22 12.97
C THR A 78 0.00 4.92 11.71
N ALA A 79 0.12 5.87 10.78
CA ALA A 79 0.91 5.71 9.57
C ALA A 79 2.42 5.60 9.86
N ARG A 80 2.93 6.37 10.83
CA ARG A 80 4.35 6.30 11.23
C ARG A 80 4.69 4.96 11.89
N VAL A 81 3.88 4.52 12.85
CA VAL A 81 4.06 3.23 13.53
C VAL A 81 3.95 2.08 12.53
N PHE A 82 2.95 2.15 11.65
CA PHE A 82 2.78 1.17 10.59
C PHE A 82 4.01 1.08 9.68
N LYS A 83 4.56 2.22 9.23
CA LYS A 83 5.78 2.25 8.41
C LYS A 83 6.97 1.63 9.12
N ALA A 84 7.12 1.86 10.42
CA ALA A 84 8.19 1.25 11.22
C ALA A 84 8.04 -0.27 11.31
N LYS A 85 6.82 -0.77 11.59
CA LYS A 85 6.53 -2.21 11.64
C LYS A 85 6.68 -2.89 10.27
N LEU A 86 6.26 -2.22 9.21
CA LEU A 86 6.47 -2.70 7.84
C LEU A 86 7.95 -2.86 7.54
N LYS A 87 8.76 -1.84 7.86
CA LYS A 87 10.21 -1.89 7.66
C LYS A 87 10.83 -3.05 8.44
N ALA A 88 10.47 -3.23 9.70
CA ALA A 88 10.95 -4.34 10.52
C ALA A 88 10.57 -5.70 9.93
N MET A 89 9.34 -5.85 9.47
CA MET A 89 8.87 -7.07 8.80
C MET A 89 9.66 -7.33 7.51
N MET A 90 9.85 -6.31 6.67
CA MET A 90 10.63 -6.44 5.43
C MET A 90 12.09 -6.79 5.70
N ASP A 91 12.69 -6.23 6.76
CA ASP A 91 14.05 -6.60 7.17
C ASP A 91 14.13 -8.07 7.63
N LEU A 92 13.14 -8.57 8.36
CA LEU A 92 13.06 -10.00 8.73
C LEU A 92 12.94 -10.91 7.51
N ILE A 93 12.16 -10.51 6.51
CA ILE A 93 11.92 -11.29 5.30
C ILE A 93 13.16 -11.27 4.41
N THR A 94 13.73 -10.09 4.14
CA THR A 94 14.80 -9.91 3.16
C THR A 94 16.19 -10.23 3.74
N LYS A 95 16.50 -9.71 4.93
CA LYS A 95 17.79 -9.88 5.59
C LYS A 95 17.78 -11.10 6.51
N GLY A 96 16.71 -11.28 7.30
CA GLY A 96 16.56 -12.42 8.20
C GLY A 96 16.23 -13.72 7.49
N LYS A 97 15.82 -13.66 6.21
CA LYS A 97 15.50 -14.82 5.36
C LYS A 97 14.52 -15.81 6.00
N ILE A 98 13.58 -15.33 6.83
CA ILE A 98 12.64 -16.19 7.56
C ILE A 98 11.72 -17.01 6.63
N LEU A 99 11.51 -16.54 5.40
CA LEU A 99 10.79 -17.25 4.34
C LEU A 99 11.73 -17.90 3.33
N GLY A 100 13.04 -17.88 3.57
CA GLY A 100 14.08 -18.31 2.66
C GLY A 100 14.65 -17.15 1.85
N GLU A 101 15.36 -17.47 0.75
CA GLU A 101 15.95 -16.44 -0.09
C GLU A 101 14.89 -15.74 -0.94
N VAL A 102 14.87 -14.42 -0.88
CA VAL A 102 13.95 -13.57 -1.63
C VAL A 102 14.63 -13.11 -2.91
N VAL A 103 14.07 -13.47 -4.05
CA VAL A 103 14.56 -13.05 -5.37
C VAL A 103 14.02 -11.67 -5.73
N TYR A 104 12.75 -11.43 -5.46
CA TYR A 104 12.12 -10.13 -5.62
C TYR A 104 10.89 -10.01 -4.70
N HIS A 105 10.47 -8.78 -4.46
CA HIS A 105 9.20 -8.50 -3.80
C HIS A 105 8.49 -7.33 -4.50
N VAL A 106 7.18 -7.35 -4.47
CA VAL A 106 6.33 -6.23 -4.89
C VAL A 106 5.52 -5.79 -3.68
N LEU A 107 5.61 -4.52 -3.32
CA LEU A 107 4.95 -3.93 -2.18
C LEU A 107 3.92 -2.90 -2.63
N THR A 108 2.68 -3.05 -2.20
CA THR A 108 1.63 -2.05 -2.41
C THR A 108 1.07 -1.59 -1.08
N ILE A 109 0.75 -0.30 -0.97
CA ILE A 109 0.09 0.29 0.20
C ILE A 109 -1.32 0.67 -0.21
N GLU A 110 -2.30 0.12 0.47
CA GLU A 110 -3.71 0.37 0.23
C GLU A 110 -4.33 1.11 1.40
N TRP A 111 -4.90 2.28 1.13
CA TRP A 111 -5.61 3.08 2.12
C TRP A 111 -7.08 2.66 2.15
N GLN A 112 -7.53 2.10 3.27
CA GLN A 112 -8.94 1.76 3.41
C GLN A 112 -9.76 2.98 3.84
N LYS A 113 -10.77 3.34 3.04
CA LYS A 113 -11.70 4.45 3.33
C LYS A 113 -12.55 4.23 4.59
N ARG A 114 -12.68 2.98 5.06
CA ARG A 114 -13.47 2.64 6.26
C ARG A 114 -12.55 2.48 7.47
N LYS A 115 -12.62 3.45 8.40
CA LYS A 115 -12.03 3.39 9.75
C LYS A 115 -10.53 3.05 9.78
N GLY A 116 -9.71 3.86 9.10
CA GLY A 116 -8.28 3.95 9.40
C GLY A 116 -7.44 2.67 9.27
N LYS A 117 -7.90 1.66 8.53
CA LYS A 117 -7.11 0.45 8.31
C LYS A 117 -6.28 0.59 7.04
N THR A 118 -4.98 0.62 7.20
CA THR A 118 -4.03 0.50 6.08
C THR A 118 -3.78 -0.99 5.82
N LYS A 119 -4.03 -1.44 4.62
CA LYS A 119 -3.76 -2.81 4.19
C LYS A 119 -2.58 -2.80 3.23
N ILE A 120 -1.59 -3.65 3.46
CA ILE A 120 -0.47 -3.83 2.55
C ILE A 120 -0.54 -5.21 1.95
N LEU A 121 -0.38 -5.26 0.65
CA LEU A 121 -0.19 -6.46 -0.13
C LEU A 121 1.29 -6.52 -0.53
N SER A 122 2.03 -7.45 0.06
CA SER A 122 3.39 -7.78 -0.37
C SER A 122 3.34 -9.12 -1.10
N VAL A 123 3.95 -9.15 -2.26
CA VAL A 123 4.01 -10.37 -3.07
C VAL A 123 5.48 -10.74 -3.24
N GLU A 124 5.88 -11.91 -2.73
CA GLU A 124 7.27 -12.36 -2.74
C GLU A 124 7.43 -13.69 -3.50
N LYS A 125 8.59 -13.87 -4.10
CA LYS A 125 8.98 -15.17 -4.67
C LYS A 125 10.17 -15.73 -3.92
N ARG A 126 10.05 -17.00 -3.49
CA ARG A 126 11.16 -17.80 -3.02
C ARG A 126 11.78 -18.54 -4.22
N ASN A 127 13.09 -18.51 -4.32
CA ASN A 127 13.79 -19.38 -5.25
C ASN A 127 13.88 -20.79 -4.63
N ASN A 128 13.13 -21.76 -5.14
CA ASN A 128 13.39 -23.17 -4.88
C ASN A 128 14.55 -23.58 -5.78
N GLN A 129 15.76 -23.50 -5.26
CA GLN A 129 16.84 -24.30 -5.84
C GLN A 129 16.63 -25.73 -5.34
N ASN A 130 16.21 -26.62 -6.25
CA ASN A 130 16.49 -28.02 -6.13
C ASN A 130 17.97 -28.27 -6.40
#